data_e7c30e172e5ac929acb22d121b8816d7
#
_entry.id   e7c30e172e5ac929acb22d121b8816d7
#
_cell.length_a   1.000
_cell.length_b   1.000
_cell.length_c   1.000
_cell.angle_alpha   90.00
_cell.angle_beta   90.00
_cell.angle_gamma   90.00
#
_symmetry.space_group_name_H-M   'P 1'
#
loop_
_entity.id
_entity.type
_entity.pdbx_description
1 polymer ?
#
loop_
_entity_poly.entity_id
_entity_poly.type
_entity_poly.pdbx_seq_one_letter_code
_entity_poly.pdbx_strand_id
1 'polypeptide(L)'
;MTAADKDKPRFAPGPAASYPSHQTLDKITIAAVPYLTDAETATAFGKLNPNKYGVLPVLVVLENGTGKALRLDLRAEFVTADGKHVTALSPDDVQHLNGGAKAPRIGGGPRLPVPLPRREKKGPLNVEEIDGRSFGAKMLPVGERAFGFFYFNAEHEPGSRLYLTGIRDAASGQDYFYYELPLLPQ
;
A
#
# COMPACT_ATOMS: atom_id res chain seq x y z
N MET A 1 -10.63 -31.19 -18.92
CA MET A 1 -11.03 -29.98 -19.69
C MET A 1 -11.06 -28.84 -18.73
N THR A 2 -9.96 -28.14 -18.64
CA THR A 2 -9.76 -27.01 -17.76
C THR A 2 -10.22 -25.73 -18.46
N ALA A 3 -11.33 -25.18 -18.00
CA ALA A 3 -11.85 -23.91 -18.52
C ALA A 3 -11.02 -22.75 -18.01
N ALA A 4 -10.32 -22.14 -18.95
CA ALA A 4 -10.02 -20.73 -19.06
C ALA A 4 -10.02 -19.92 -17.75
N ASP A 5 -8.87 -19.83 -17.12
CA ASP A 5 -8.42 -18.67 -16.38
C ASP A 5 -8.13 -17.57 -17.43
N LYS A 6 -9.21 -16.95 -17.91
CA LYS A 6 -9.15 -15.88 -18.89
C LYS A 6 -8.56 -14.66 -18.23
N ASP A 7 -7.33 -14.37 -18.56
CA ASP A 7 -6.62 -13.09 -18.51
C ASP A 7 -7.45 -11.91 -17.99
N LYS A 8 -7.52 -11.79 -16.67
CA LYS A 8 -7.78 -10.48 -16.08
C LYS A 8 -6.56 -9.61 -16.45
N PRO A 9 -6.74 -8.45 -17.08
CA PRO A 9 -5.61 -7.61 -17.45
C PRO A 9 -4.76 -7.37 -16.21
N ARG A 10 -3.49 -7.77 -16.30
CA ARG A 10 -2.54 -7.62 -15.21
C ARG A 10 -2.38 -6.12 -14.95
N PHE A 11 -2.71 -5.68 -13.74
CA PHE A 11 -2.47 -4.29 -13.34
C PHE A 11 -0.99 -3.97 -13.55
N ALA A 12 -0.70 -3.01 -14.43
CA ALA A 12 0.65 -2.59 -14.79
C ALA A 12 0.69 -1.06 -14.88
N PRO A 13 1.13 -0.38 -13.81
CA PRO A 13 1.27 1.07 -13.83
C PRO A 13 2.37 1.51 -14.79
N GLY A 14 2.27 2.76 -15.26
CA GLY A 14 3.27 3.40 -16.11
C GLY A 14 4.60 3.64 -15.38
N PRO A 15 5.61 4.20 -16.08
CA PRO A 15 6.86 4.61 -15.44
C PRO A 15 6.61 5.71 -14.41
N ALA A 16 7.47 5.76 -13.37
CA ALA A 16 7.33 6.72 -12.27
C ALA A 16 7.28 8.18 -12.75
N ALA A 17 8.10 8.54 -13.72
CA ALA A 17 8.16 9.89 -14.28
C ALA A 17 6.91 10.32 -15.07
N SER A 18 6.00 9.38 -15.39
CA SER A 18 4.75 9.70 -16.09
C SER A 18 3.65 10.26 -15.17
N TYR A 19 3.82 10.14 -13.85
CA TYR A 19 2.85 10.61 -12.89
C TYR A 19 3.11 12.05 -12.45
N PRO A 20 2.04 12.84 -12.14
CA PRO A 20 2.18 14.23 -11.71
C PRO A 20 3.03 14.38 -10.45
N SER A 21 2.87 13.47 -9.49
CA SER A 21 3.65 13.43 -8.27
C SER A 21 4.76 12.40 -8.38
N HIS A 22 5.93 12.84 -8.78
CA HIS A 22 7.15 12.03 -8.77
C HIS A 22 8.36 12.86 -8.32
N GLN A 23 9.36 12.19 -7.81
CA GLN A 23 10.62 12.79 -7.37
C GLN A 23 11.78 11.89 -7.74
N THR A 24 12.87 12.48 -8.20
CA THR A 24 14.13 11.77 -8.47
C THR A 24 15.21 12.31 -7.56
N LEU A 25 15.76 11.47 -6.70
CA LEU A 25 16.94 11.74 -5.87
C LEU A 25 17.94 10.59 -6.05
N ASP A 26 19.21 10.91 -6.19
CA ASP A 26 20.30 9.91 -6.35
C ASP A 26 20.02 8.87 -7.45
N LYS A 27 19.36 9.26 -8.53
CA LYS A 27 18.93 8.38 -9.64
C LYS A 27 17.87 7.33 -9.24
N ILE A 28 17.22 7.50 -8.12
CA ILE A 28 16.04 6.73 -7.75
C ILE A 28 14.82 7.62 -8.02
N THR A 29 13.93 7.16 -8.88
CA THR A 29 12.68 7.87 -9.18
C THR A 29 11.52 7.20 -8.48
N ILE A 30 10.75 7.96 -7.75
CA ILE A 30 9.56 7.49 -7.03
C ILE A 30 8.36 8.32 -7.44
N ALA A 31 7.24 7.67 -7.71
CA ALA A 31 5.94 8.30 -7.85
C ALA A 31 4.99 7.81 -6.75
N ALA A 32 4.12 8.72 -6.31
CA ALA A 32 3.04 8.42 -5.36
C ALA A 32 1.71 8.91 -5.92
N VAL A 33 0.73 8.01 -6.02
CA VAL A 33 -0.53 8.27 -6.71
C VAL A 33 -1.68 7.81 -5.83
N PRO A 34 -2.50 8.72 -5.27
CA PRO A 34 -3.69 8.35 -4.53
C PRO A 34 -4.76 7.88 -5.51
N TYR A 35 -5.40 6.74 -5.23
CA TYR A 35 -6.54 6.23 -6.00
C TYR A 35 -7.83 6.64 -5.30
N LEU A 36 -8.51 7.64 -5.83
CA LEU A 36 -9.61 8.32 -5.15
C LEU A 36 -10.98 7.96 -5.73
N THR A 37 -11.06 7.83 -7.04
CA THR A 37 -12.32 7.62 -7.76
C THR A 37 -12.67 6.14 -7.94
N ASP A 38 -13.96 5.84 -8.17
CA ASP A 38 -14.39 4.50 -8.52
C ASP A 38 -13.73 3.99 -9.80
N ALA A 39 -13.43 4.87 -10.76
CA ALA A 39 -12.78 4.51 -12.02
C ALA A 39 -11.31 4.12 -11.80
N GLU A 40 -10.55 4.89 -11.03
CA GLU A 40 -9.16 4.58 -10.69
C GLU A 40 -9.07 3.27 -9.89
N THR A 41 -9.85 3.14 -8.83
CA THR A 41 -9.85 1.94 -7.98
C THR A 41 -10.28 0.70 -8.75
N ALA A 42 -11.20 0.81 -9.71
CA ALA A 42 -11.62 -0.30 -10.55
C ALA A 42 -10.49 -0.89 -11.39
N THR A 43 -9.51 -0.10 -11.80
CA THR A 43 -8.35 -0.59 -12.56
C THR A 43 -7.46 -1.52 -11.74
N ALA A 44 -7.35 -1.28 -10.44
CA ALA A 44 -6.50 -2.05 -9.53
C ALA A 44 -7.27 -3.12 -8.74
N PHE A 45 -8.49 -2.83 -8.29
CA PHE A 45 -9.25 -3.64 -7.33
C PHE A 45 -10.58 -4.17 -7.91
N GLY A 46 -10.83 -3.98 -9.20
CA GLY A 46 -12.07 -4.41 -9.84
C GLY A 46 -13.30 -3.68 -9.29
N LYS A 47 -14.26 -4.42 -8.76
CA LYS A 47 -15.51 -3.82 -8.24
C LYS A 47 -15.38 -3.20 -6.85
N LEU A 48 -14.24 -3.37 -6.19
CA LEU A 48 -14.00 -2.88 -4.85
C LEU A 48 -13.42 -1.46 -4.91
N ASN A 49 -14.01 -0.55 -4.12
CA ASN A 49 -13.39 0.74 -3.83
C ASN A 49 -13.05 0.81 -2.33
N PRO A 50 -11.76 0.70 -1.96
CA PRO A 50 -11.33 0.74 -0.55
C PRO A 50 -11.72 2.04 0.16
N ASN A 51 -11.81 3.17 -0.55
CA ASN A 51 -12.17 4.46 0.04
C ASN A 51 -13.58 4.44 0.68
N LYS A 52 -14.51 3.62 0.15
CA LYS A 52 -15.85 3.45 0.74
C LYS A 52 -15.83 2.82 2.14
N TYR A 53 -14.68 2.26 2.53
CA TYR A 53 -14.47 1.63 3.83
C TYR A 53 -13.44 2.39 4.68
N GLY A 54 -13.11 3.63 4.30
CA GLY A 54 -12.17 4.48 5.02
C GLY A 54 -10.71 4.10 4.82
N VAL A 55 -10.39 3.40 3.73
CA VAL A 55 -9.03 3.01 3.37
C VAL A 55 -8.60 3.72 2.10
N LEU A 56 -7.60 4.58 2.22
CA LEU A 56 -6.97 5.25 1.08
C LEU A 56 -5.87 4.37 0.48
N PRO A 57 -6.01 3.86 -0.76
CA PRO A 57 -4.92 3.18 -1.45
C PRO A 57 -4.04 4.20 -2.17
N VAL A 58 -2.74 4.15 -1.91
CA VAL A 58 -1.72 4.97 -2.59
C VAL A 58 -0.79 4.05 -3.35
N LEU A 59 -0.80 4.16 -4.68
CA LEU A 59 0.16 3.47 -5.54
C LEU A 59 1.53 4.13 -5.41
N VAL A 60 2.55 3.33 -5.18
CA VAL A 60 3.96 3.73 -5.26
C VAL A 60 4.62 3.00 -6.40
N VAL A 61 5.28 3.75 -7.27
CA VAL A 61 6.13 3.22 -8.35
C VAL A 61 7.55 3.68 -8.07
N LEU A 62 8.49 2.74 -8.01
CA LEU A 62 9.89 3.00 -7.71
C LEU A 62 10.77 2.45 -8.82
N GLU A 63 11.66 3.29 -9.36
CA GLU A 63 12.61 2.94 -10.44
C GLU A 63 14.04 3.13 -9.96
N ASN A 64 14.86 2.11 -10.18
CA ASN A 64 16.27 2.12 -9.80
C ASN A 64 17.16 2.50 -10.98
N GLY A 65 17.47 3.78 -11.10
CA GLY A 65 18.46 4.29 -12.06
C GLY A 65 19.89 4.34 -11.50
N THR A 66 20.15 3.82 -10.30
CA THR A 66 21.49 3.73 -9.72
C THR A 66 22.28 2.60 -10.40
N GLY A 67 23.60 2.60 -10.25
CA GLY A 67 24.44 1.47 -10.70
C GLY A 67 24.49 0.29 -9.73
N LYS A 68 23.57 0.22 -8.75
CA LYS A 68 23.60 -0.72 -7.63
C LYS A 68 22.22 -1.31 -7.36
N ALA A 69 22.17 -2.55 -6.88
CA ALA A 69 20.92 -3.12 -6.40
C ALA A 69 20.48 -2.42 -5.10
N LEU A 70 19.19 -2.23 -4.94
CA LEU A 70 18.59 -1.62 -3.76
C LEU A 70 17.88 -2.67 -2.92
N ARG A 71 18.03 -2.56 -1.61
CA ARG A 71 17.21 -3.26 -0.63
C ARG A 71 16.07 -2.35 -0.19
N LEU A 72 14.86 -2.90 -0.17
CA LEU A 72 13.64 -2.17 0.10
C LEU A 72 13.00 -2.67 1.40
N ASP A 73 13.26 -1.95 2.49
CA ASP A 73 12.57 -2.11 3.77
C ASP A 73 11.61 -0.92 3.97
N LEU A 74 10.75 -0.70 2.98
CA LEU A 74 9.95 0.52 2.87
C LEU A 74 9.01 0.70 4.06
N ARG A 75 9.00 1.94 4.57
CA ARG A 75 8.02 2.44 5.54
C ARG A 75 7.35 3.65 4.92
N ALA A 76 6.04 3.57 4.82
CA ALA A 76 5.21 4.62 4.24
C ALA A 76 4.31 5.23 5.30
N GLU A 77 4.25 6.56 5.33
CA GLU A 77 3.37 7.32 6.19
C GLU A 77 2.60 8.33 5.34
N PHE A 78 1.29 8.37 5.55
CA PHE A 78 0.47 9.44 5.02
C PHE A 78 0.57 10.65 5.96
N VAL A 79 0.91 11.80 5.40
CA VAL A 79 1.05 13.05 6.13
C VAL A 79 -0.11 13.96 5.74
N THR A 80 -0.96 14.26 6.70
CA THR A 80 -2.09 15.18 6.52
C THR A 80 -1.62 16.61 6.27
N ALA A 81 -2.50 17.48 5.80
CA ALA A 81 -2.17 18.88 5.54
C ALA A 81 -1.70 19.63 6.80
N ASP A 82 -2.20 19.25 7.98
CA ASP A 82 -1.80 19.77 9.30
C ASP A 82 -0.54 19.10 9.87
N GLY A 83 0.08 18.17 9.13
CA GLY A 83 1.35 17.52 9.50
C GLY A 83 1.22 16.28 10.40
N LYS A 84 0.03 15.73 10.58
CA LYS A 84 -0.16 14.47 11.31
C LYS A 84 0.28 13.29 10.45
N HIS A 85 1.03 12.37 11.04
CA HIS A 85 1.50 11.15 10.40
C HIS A 85 0.56 9.97 10.68
N VAL A 86 0.18 9.25 9.64
CA VAL A 86 -0.61 8.02 9.69
C VAL A 86 0.19 6.90 9.04
N THR A 87 0.58 5.91 9.82
CA THR A 87 1.36 4.76 9.31
C THR A 87 0.52 3.89 8.38
N ALA A 88 1.14 3.35 7.34
CA ALA A 88 0.50 2.40 6.45
C ALA A 88 0.03 1.15 7.19
N LEU A 89 -1.15 0.66 6.83
CA LEU A 89 -1.71 -0.58 7.30
C LEU A 89 -1.09 -1.77 6.58
N SER A 90 -0.91 -2.88 7.27
CA SER A 90 -0.62 -4.15 6.60
C SER A 90 -1.86 -4.64 5.81
N PRO A 91 -1.69 -5.47 4.77
CA PRO A 91 -2.83 -6.08 4.07
C PRO A 91 -3.75 -6.86 5.02
N ASP A 92 -3.19 -7.53 6.02
CA ASP A 92 -3.95 -8.25 7.03
C ASP A 92 -4.82 -7.31 7.87
N ASP A 93 -4.29 -6.17 8.30
CA ASP A 93 -5.06 -5.17 9.04
C ASP A 93 -6.21 -4.62 8.19
N VAL A 94 -5.96 -4.34 6.90
CA VAL A 94 -6.98 -3.88 5.95
C VAL A 94 -8.11 -4.90 5.81
N GLN A 95 -7.78 -6.19 5.68
CA GLN A 95 -8.77 -7.26 5.55
C GLN A 95 -9.71 -7.38 6.77
N HIS A 96 -9.25 -6.97 7.95
CA HIS A 96 -10.01 -7.01 9.19
C HIS A 96 -10.77 -5.71 9.49
N LEU A 97 -10.49 -4.62 8.77
CA LEU A 97 -11.23 -3.36 8.92
C LEU A 97 -12.73 -3.58 8.62
N ASN A 98 -13.57 -2.98 9.45
CA ASN A 98 -15.03 -3.10 9.37
C ASN A 98 -15.57 -4.54 9.46
N GLY A 99 -14.72 -5.52 9.78
CA GLY A 99 -15.09 -6.93 9.95
C GLY A 99 -15.68 -7.28 11.32
N GLY A 100 -15.88 -6.32 12.19
CA GLY A 100 -16.52 -6.52 13.50
C GLY A 100 -15.62 -7.24 14.51
N ALA A 101 -14.31 -7.09 14.44
CA ALA A 101 -13.43 -7.41 15.55
C ALA A 101 -13.74 -6.47 16.71
N LYS A 102 -14.63 -6.88 17.61
CA LYS A 102 -14.83 -6.19 18.89
C LYS A 102 -13.51 -6.18 19.61
N ALA A 103 -13.06 -4.99 19.99
CA ALA A 103 -11.97 -4.81 20.94
C ALA A 103 -12.13 -5.80 22.12
N PRO A 104 -11.05 -6.38 22.65
CA PRO A 104 -11.13 -7.31 23.76
C PRO A 104 -11.82 -6.63 24.93
N ARG A 105 -13.03 -7.04 25.24
CA ARG A 105 -13.72 -6.63 26.47
C ARG A 105 -13.03 -7.34 27.61
N ILE A 106 -12.28 -6.59 28.39
CA ILE A 106 -11.88 -7.01 29.74
C ILE A 106 -13.15 -6.98 30.58
N GLY A 107 -13.82 -8.12 30.69
CA GLY A 107 -15.01 -8.31 31.51
C GLY A 107 -14.96 -9.71 32.09
N GLY A 108 -14.72 -9.78 33.41
CA GLY A 108 -14.68 -11.03 34.16
C GLY A 108 -16.04 -11.71 34.15
N GLY A 109 -16.11 -12.90 33.55
CA GLY A 109 -17.18 -13.87 33.66
C GLY A 109 -16.58 -15.28 33.72
N PRO A 110 -17.24 -16.29 34.30
CA PRO A 110 -16.68 -17.61 34.47
C PRO A 110 -16.33 -18.25 33.12
N ARG A 111 -15.09 -18.72 33.00
CA ARG A 111 -14.56 -19.39 31.81
C ARG A 111 -15.18 -20.76 31.67
N LEU A 112 -15.97 -20.98 30.63
CA LEU A 112 -16.32 -22.32 30.16
C LEU A 112 -15.13 -22.93 29.42
N PRO A 113 -14.80 -24.22 29.62
CA PRO A 113 -13.55 -24.81 29.18
C PRO A 113 -13.59 -25.40 27.77
N VAL A 114 -14.33 -24.85 26.83
CA VAL A 114 -14.34 -25.29 25.44
C VAL A 114 -14.03 -24.09 24.53
N PRO A 115 -12.82 -24.02 23.94
CA PRO A 115 -12.57 -23.03 22.89
C PRO A 115 -13.29 -23.46 21.62
N LEU A 116 -14.45 -22.89 21.38
CA LEU A 116 -15.07 -22.93 20.05
C LEU A 116 -14.15 -22.16 19.10
N PRO A 117 -13.80 -22.74 17.91
CA PRO A 117 -13.03 -22.04 16.92
C PRO A 117 -13.81 -20.78 16.50
N ARG A 118 -13.36 -19.60 16.96
CA ARG A 118 -13.87 -18.34 16.48
C ARG A 118 -13.48 -18.24 15.01
N ARG A 119 -14.43 -18.40 14.12
CA ARG A 119 -14.29 -17.91 12.74
C ARG A 119 -14.13 -16.40 12.82
N GLU A 120 -12.92 -15.94 12.61
CA GLU A 120 -12.64 -14.52 12.41
C GLU A 120 -13.47 -14.05 11.22
N LYS A 121 -14.41 -13.15 11.47
CA LYS A 121 -15.18 -12.52 10.39
C LYS A 121 -14.25 -11.55 9.69
N LYS A 122 -13.78 -11.94 8.52
CA LYS A 122 -13.04 -11.07 7.63
C LYS A 122 -13.95 -9.96 7.13
N GLY A 123 -13.42 -8.75 7.01
CA GLY A 123 -14.16 -7.57 6.55
C GLY A 123 -14.43 -7.58 5.04
N PRO A 124 -15.15 -6.56 4.54
CA PRO A 124 -15.47 -6.44 3.11
C PRO A 124 -14.22 -6.25 2.24
N LEU A 125 -13.11 -5.82 2.82
CA LEU A 125 -11.81 -5.67 2.15
C LEU A 125 -10.96 -6.95 2.15
N ASN A 126 -11.52 -8.09 2.61
CA ASN A 126 -10.85 -9.37 2.49
C ASN A 126 -11.01 -9.93 1.08
N VAL A 127 -10.30 -9.34 0.15
CA VAL A 127 -10.22 -9.75 -1.24
C VAL A 127 -8.77 -9.94 -1.65
N GLU A 128 -8.55 -10.88 -2.55
CA GLU A 128 -7.21 -11.24 -3.03
C GLU A 128 -6.46 -10.05 -3.64
N GLU A 129 -7.19 -9.11 -4.23
CA GLU A 129 -6.64 -7.92 -4.84
C GLU A 129 -5.95 -6.98 -3.82
N ILE A 130 -6.42 -6.90 -2.59
CA ILE A 130 -5.79 -6.08 -1.55
C ILE A 130 -4.40 -6.60 -1.22
N ASP A 131 -4.27 -7.90 -0.99
CA ASP A 131 -2.96 -8.51 -0.71
C ASP A 131 -2.08 -8.53 -1.97
N GLY A 132 -2.61 -9.02 -3.08
CA GLY A 132 -1.87 -9.17 -4.33
C GLY A 132 -1.43 -7.86 -4.99
N ARG A 133 -1.99 -6.71 -4.61
CA ARG A 133 -1.60 -5.38 -5.07
C ARG A 133 -0.74 -4.61 -4.06
N SER A 134 -0.58 -5.13 -2.86
CA SER A 134 0.28 -4.53 -1.84
C SER A 134 1.74 -4.44 -2.31
N PHE A 135 2.46 -3.41 -1.86
CA PHE A 135 3.88 -3.28 -2.18
C PHE A 135 4.69 -4.37 -1.46
N GLY A 136 5.17 -5.35 -2.22
CA GLY A 136 5.85 -6.54 -1.67
C GLY A 136 7.32 -6.68 -2.03
N ALA A 137 7.87 -5.84 -2.95
CA ALA A 137 9.25 -5.96 -3.37
C ALA A 137 10.22 -5.67 -2.21
N LYS A 138 11.19 -6.57 -1.99
CA LYS A 138 12.24 -6.43 -0.97
C LYS A 138 13.61 -6.09 -1.56
N MET A 139 13.77 -6.34 -2.84
CA MET A 139 14.97 -6.03 -3.60
C MET A 139 14.58 -5.39 -4.93
N LEU A 140 15.39 -4.45 -5.39
CA LEU A 140 15.22 -3.82 -6.69
C LEU A 140 16.56 -3.80 -7.42
N PRO A 141 16.74 -4.69 -8.42
CA PRO A 141 17.95 -4.72 -9.26
C PRO A 141 18.18 -3.42 -10.02
N VAL A 142 19.38 -3.27 -10.54
CA VAL A 142 19.77 -2.13 -11.38
C VAL A 142 18.88 -2.04 -12.61
N GLY A 143 18.32 -0.86 -12.88
CA GLY A 143 17.48 -0.60 -14.05
C GLY A 143 16.05 -1.17 -13.95
N GLU A 144 15.72 -1.84 -12.86
CA GLU A 144 14.41 -2.44 -12.65
C GLU A 144 13.43 -1.46 -11.99
N ARG A 145 12.14 -1.84 -12.05
CA ARG A 145 11.03 -1.12 -11.47
C ARG A 145 10.22 -2.02 -10.54
N ALA A 146 9.81 -1.48 -9.40
CA ALA A 146 8.87 -2.10 -8.49
C ALA A 146 7.67 -1.19 -8.27
N PHE A 147 6.49 -1.76 -8.03
CA PHE A 147 5.29 -1.02 -7.73
C PHE A 147 4.36 -1.82 -6.82
N GLY A 148 3.48 -1.11 -6.15
CA GLY A 148 2.44 -1.68 -5.30
C GLY A 148 1.74 -0.61 -4.50
N PHE A 149 0.69 -1.00 -3.79
CA PHE A 149 -0.09 -0.10 -2.96
C PHE A 149 0.35 -0.14 -1.51
N PHE A 150 0.33 1.04 -0.89
CA PHE A 150 0.24 1.22 0.54
C PHE A 150 -1.18 1.65 0.90
N TYR A 151 -1.68 1.19 2.02
CA TYR A 151 -3.04 1.42 2.49
C TYR A 151 -3.02 2.25 3.76
N PHE A 152 -3.87 3.28 3.83
CA PHE A 152 -3.93 4.17 4.98
C PHE A 152 -5.36 4.29 5.49
N ASN A 153 -5.55 4.25 6.80
CA ASN A 153 -6.82 4.60 7.42
C ASN A 153 -6.92 6.13 7.51
N ALA A 154 -7.14 6.75 6.37
CA ALA A 154 -7.19 8.19 6.20
C ALA A 154 -8.07 8.56 4.99
N GLU A 155 -8.54 9.79 4.96
CA GLU A 155 -9.15 10.40 3.79
C GLU A 155 -8.14 11.33 3.12
N HIS A 156 -8.16 11.36 1.79
CA HIS A 156 -7.33 12.29 1.04
C HIS A 156 -7.83 13.72 1.20
N GLU A 157 -6.92 14.64 1.45
CA GLU A 157 -7.19 16.07 1.51
C GLU A 157 -6.12 16.85 0.72
N PRO A 158 -6.47 18.02 0.18
CA PRO A 158 -5.48 18.89 -0.48
C PRO A 158 -4.32 19.23 0.47
N GLY A 159 -3.09 19.08 -0.03
CA GLY A 159 -1.87 19.30 0.78
C GLY A 159 -1.37 18.08 1.53
N SER A 160 -2.07 16.93 1.46
CA SER A 160 -1.55 15.66 1.99
C SER A 160 -0.36 15.17 1.17
N ARG A 161 0.53 14.42 1.84
CA ARG A 161 1.78 13.93 1.27
C ARG A 161 2.04 12.49 1.68
N LEU A 162 2.85 11.79 0.88
CA LEU A 162 3.43 10.51 1.25
C LEU A 162 4.86 10.75 1.73
N TYR A 163 5.19 10.27 2.93
CA TYR A 163 6.53 10.19 3.45
C TYR A 163 7.01 8.74 3.36
N LEU A 164 8.14 8.50 2.69
CA LEU A 164 8.66 7.18 2.40
C LEU A 164 10.13 7.07 2.80
N THR A 165 10.48 6.02 3.54
CA THR A 165 11.84 5.69 3.97
C THR A 165 12.16 4.23 3.76
N GLY A 166 13.40 3.82 4.02
CA GLY A 166 13.81 2.41 4.06
C GLY A 166 14.36 1.89 2.73
N ILE A 167 14.90 2.77 1.89
CA ILE A 167 15.66 2.40 0.69
C ILE A 167 17.13 2.36 1.05
N ARG A 168 17.82 1.25 0.77
CA ARG A 168 19.24 1.04 1.08
C ARG A 168 20.00 0.49 -0.12
N ASP A 169 21.26 0.85 -0.21
CA ASP A 169 22.22 0.13 -1.05
C ASP A 169 22.35 -1.32 -0.54
N ALA A 170 22.10 -2.31 -1.40
CA ALA A 170 22.07 -3.70 -0.98
C ALA A 170 23.45 -4.23 -0.57
N ALA A 171 24.53 -3.67 -1.13
CA ALA A 171 25.90 -4.11 -0.87
C ALA A 171 26.49 -3.42 0.36
N SER A 172 26.36 -2.10 0.48
CA SER A 172 26.97 -1.32 1.56
C SER A 172 26.07 -1.15 2.78
N GLY A 173 24.75 -1.33 2.62
CA GLY A 173 23.76 -1.04 3.66
C GLY A 173 23.52 0.45 3.86
N GLN A 174 24.12 1.31 3.04
CA GLN A 174 23.94 2.76 3.13
C GLN A 174 22.47 3.11 2.88
N ASP A 175 21.87 3.88 3.81
CA ASP A 175 20.52 4.39 3.64
C ASP A 175 20.50 5.53 2.61
N TYR A 176 19.52 5.48 1.72
CA TYR A 176 19.05 6.63 0.99
C TYR A 176 18.05 7.37 1.89
N PHE A 177 18.09 8.70 1.88
CA PHE A 177 17.27 9.50 2.76
C PHE A 177 15.76 9.24 2.60
N TYR A 178 14.94 10.14 3.04
CA TYR A 178 13.50 10.06 2.88
C TYR A 178 13.05 10.71 1.57
N TYR A 179 11.89 10.29 1.11
CA TYR A 179 11.15 10.91 0.02
C TYR A 179 9.85 11.48 0.58
N GLU A 180 9.50 12.67 0.17
CA GLU A 180 8.24 13.31 0.53
C GLU A 180 7.56 13.80 -0.75
N LEU A 181 6.46 13.15 -1.10
CA LEU A 181 5.76 13.39 -2.35
C LEU A 181 4.36 13.93 -2.07
N PRO A 182 3.94 15.03 -2.71
CA PRO A 182 2.57 15.50 -2.60
C PRO A 182 1.62 14.45 -3.19
N LEU A 183 0.48 14.22 -2.57
CA LEU A 183 -0.54 13.32 -3.08
C LEU A 183 -1.51 14.12 -3.95
N LEU A 184 -1.22 14.18 -5.23
CA LEU A 184 -2.01 14.90 -6.23
C LEU A 184 -3.01 13.93 -6.88
N PRO A 185 -4.29 14.32 -7.01
CA PRO A 185 -5.26 13.57 -7.83
C PRO A 185 -4.79 13.46 -9.28
N GLN A 186 -5.18 12.36 -9.95
CA GLN A 186 -4.92 12.16 -11.39
C GLN A 186 -5.92 12.91 -12.27
#